data_08dec7e28dcacae04766b31dfe8568e9
#
_entry.id   08dec7e28dcacae04766b31dfe8568e9
#
_cell.length_a   1.000
_cell.length_b   1.000
_cell.length_c   1.000
_cell.angle_alpha   90.00
_cell.angle_beta   90.00
_cell.angle_gamma   90.00
#
_symmetry.space_group_name_H-M   'P 1'
#
loop_
_entity.id
_entity.type
_entity.pdbx_description
1 polymer ?
#
loop_
_entity_poly.entity_id
_entity_poly.type
_entity_poly.pdbx_seq_one_letter_code
_entity_poly.pdbx_strand_id
1 'polypeptide(L)'
;MLLILDAVGGLDYAATNQFSYDNPIRVTSNSWGSSGPFDPMNPVNIATYELYKRGIVSVFAAGNDGPGEDTHNPYAQAPWVVSVGASEKDSVLTSFSSRGKRGEMGTFTMPDGREWTYFNQPTIVANGVDIVSTRTLTGALPATAAEQDANGIAPAHLPFYSHMSGTSMATPHVAGIVALMLEANPHLNPAQVKDILERTATNLTGRLAWEAGAGHVNAYAALAEASGMRNDFGGTVNTLREFNSNALLSPGGDPVPFSILFTPVGEVEDVTFEVGPEVAWVAARATVDNTIAVVLTDPDGVQYGSAISLPAIGSTVVAGGPGKAGTWKVTVRGIGSVSGVALDPLGATNGYAAPGYVDGQVTFLNSGGYTGLDDIGGHAAEKAIEHAVAYRLVDGYSDRKFRPDQHIRRRELAQYLLMGSTIRQQLPLDGTPSFTDLDVDSPYYAYAESAVAGGAPLRDLAQDDAGVMGLYNGQFRPNDPVTRASLAYSLVQALGMQDQAVAFSGDLTVFHDGQRIPLDDAGQIPAALRGYVQLALDMGLLNARFSLTQGPFDLSPTLHARFDPTERVTRGGWSVAAGRFMTQYQVAQD
;
A
#
# COMPACT_ATOMS: atom_id res chain seq x y z
N MET A 1 -4.28 34.20 7.72
CA MET A 1 -4.17 33.59 9.06
C MET A 1 -5.59 33.42 9.58
N LEU A 2 -6.04 32.21 9.81
CA LEU A 2 -7.34 31.93 10.41
C LEU A 2 -7.22 32.15 11.92
N LEU A 3 -8.04 33.00 12.48
CA LEU A 3 -8.10 33.17 13.93
C LEU A 3 -9.04 32.12 14.54
N ILE A 4 -8.72 31.64 15.74
CA ILE A 4 -9.59 30.67 16.48
C ILE A 4 -11.03 31.19 16.58
N LEU A 5 -11.21 32.50 16.76
CA LEU A 5 -12.54 33.13 16.83
C LEU A 5 -13.33 32.97 15.52
N ASP A 6 -12.66 33.09 14.37
CA ASP A 6 -13.32 32.90 13.05
C ASP A 6 -13.72 31.45 12.85
N ALA A 7 -12.86 30.52 13.25
CA ALA A 7 -13.14 29.06 13.20
C ALA A 7 -14.35 28.70 14.09
N VAL A 8 -14.34 29.14 15.35
CA VAL A 8 -15.46 28.91 16.27
C VAL A 8 -16.72 29.60 15.78
N GLY A 9 -16.63 30.81 15.23
CA GLY A 9 -17.76 31.54 14.63
C GLY A 9 -18.40 30.78 13.46
N GLY A 10 -17.58 30.18 12.59
CA GLY A 10 -18.06 29.31 11.50
C GLY A 10 -18.77 28.04 11.98
N LEU A 11 -18.23 27.38 13.03
CA LEU A 11 -18.86 26.20 13.63
C LEU A 11 -20.15 26.58 14.37
N ASP A 12 -20.17 27.71 15.09
CA ASP A 12 -21.37 28.23 15.75
C ASP A 12 -22.46 28.61 14.73
N TYR A 13 -22.06 29.19 13.59
CA TYR A 13 -22.98 29.43 12.49
C TYR A 13 -23.66 28.14 12.01
N ALA A 14 -22.87 27.07 11.81
CA ALA A 14 -23.42 25.77 11.41
C ALA A 14 -24.40 25.20 12.43
N ALA A 15 -24.13 25.38 13.74
CA ALA A 15 -24.99 24.94 14.82
C ALA A 15 -26.29 25.76 14.91
N THR A 16 -26.19 27.09 14.83
CA THR A 16 -27.33 28.01 14.99
C THR A 16 -28.23 28.05 13.78
N ASN A 17 -27.68 27.88 12.58
CA ASN A 17 -28.41 27.93 11.32
C ASN A 17 -28.70 26.54 10.73
N GLN A 18 -28.57 25.48 11.53
CA GLN A 18 -28.72 24.09 11.07
C GLN A 18 -29.99 23.88 10.24
N PHE A 19 -31.09 24.46 10.64
CA PHE A 19 -32.41 24.31 10.01
C PHE A 19 -32.92 25.58 9.31
N SER A 20 -32.02 26.53 9.02
CA SER A 20 -32.39 27.78 8.36
C SER A 20 -32.54 27.66 6.84
N TYR A 21 -32.27 26.50 6.27
CA TYR A 21 -32.30 26.20 4.85
C TYR A 21 -33.24 25.04 4.55
N ASP A 22 -33.60 24.85 3.30
CA ASP A 22 -34.47 23.74 2.85
C ASP A 22 -33.89 22.37 3.22
N ASN A 23 -32.57 22.25 3.18
CA ASN A 23 -31.86 21.07 3.68
C ASN A 23 -31.04 21.44 4.93
N PRO A 24 -31.11 20.65 6.00
CA PRO A 24 -30.37 20.93 7.22
C PRO A 24 -28.86 20.78 7.00
N ILE A 25 -28.06 21.61 7.69
CA ILE A 25 -26.61 21.42 7.74
C ILE A 25 -26.32 20.13 8.52
N ARG A 26 -25.69 19.16 7.85
CA ARG A 26 -25.41 17.85 8.42
C ARG A 26 -23.91 17.50 8.42
N VAL A 27 -23.10 18.23 7.64
CA VAL A 27 -21.66 18.01 7.50
C VAL A 27 -20.93 19.34 7.49
N THR A 28 -19.79 19.42 8.18
CA THR A 28 -18.81 20.49 8.03
C THR A 28 -17.50 19.93 7.51
N SER A 29 -16.89 20.60 6.51
CA SER A 29 -15.59 20.24 5.95
C SER A 29 -14.55 21.27 6.39
N ASN A 30 -13.55 20.82 7.16
CA ASN A 30 -12.61 21.67 7.89
C ASN A 30 -11.18 21.40 7.42
N SER A 31 -10.79 22.03 6.31
CA SER A 31 -9.46 21.89 5.69
C SER A 31 -8.45 22.87 6.31
N TRP A 32 -8.38 22.91 7.63
CA TRP A 32 -7.51 23.76 8.43
C TRP A 32 -7.16 23.09 9.75
N GLY A 33 -6.16 23.60 10.45
CA GLY A 33 -5.72 23.03 11.72
C GLY A 33 -4.69 23.88 12.44
N SER A 34 -4.07 23.26 13.42
CA SER A 34 -2.99 23.83 14.23
C SER A 34 -1.98 22.72 14.57
N SER A 35 -0.88 23.11 15.16
CA SER A 35 0.08 22.20 15.81
C SER A 35 -0.09 22.26 17.34
N GLY A 36 0.40 21.24 18.03
CA GLY A 36 0.38 21.12 19.49
C GLY A 36 -0.41 19.92 20.00
N PRO A 37 -0.46 19.73 21.33
CA PRO A 37 -1.13 18.60 21.94
C PRO A 37 -2.65 18.70 21.84
N PHE A 38 -3.32 17.56 21.83
CA PHE A 38 -4.77 17.49 21.95
C PHE A 38 -5.25 18.00 23.30
N ASP A 39 -6.21 18.93 23.26
CA ASP A 39 -6.92 19.44 24.46
C ASP A 39 -8.43 19.36 24.19
N PRO A 40 -9.18 18.47 24.87
CA PRO A 40 -10.62 18.35 24.69
C PRO A 40 -11.38 19.63 25.08
N MET A 41 -10.78 20.49 25.92
CA MET A 41 -11.38 21.76 26.36
C MET A 41 -11.01 22.96 25.48
N ASN A 42 -10.22 22.75 24.42
CA ASN A 42 -9.99 23.79 23.42
C ASN A 42 -11.32 24.27 22.81
N PRO A 43 -11.55 25.58 22.63
CA PRO A 43 -12.81 26.13 22.08
C PRO A 43 -13.27 25.48 20.77
N VAL A 44 -12.34 25.11 19.88
CA VAL A 44 -12.67 24.42 18.61
C VAL A 44 -13.22 23.01 18.90
N ASN A 45 -12.57 22.27 19.82
CA ASN A 45 -13.01 20.92 20.19
C ASN A 45 -14.37 20.95 20.90
N ILE A 46 -14.61 21.94 21.75
CA ILE A 46 -15.94 22.16 22.37
C ILE A 46 -16.98 22.46 21.27
N ALA A 47 -16.69 23.34 20.31
CA ALA A 47 -17.62 23.70 19.26
C ALA A 47 -17.96 22.48 18.38
N THR A 48 -16.98 21.66 18.00
CA THR A 48 -17.24 20.42 17.24
C THR A 48 -18.01 19.38 18.06
N TYR A 49 -17.82 19.35 19.39
CA TYR A 49 -18.63 18.50 20.27
C TYR A 49 -20.11 18.95 20.29
N GLU A 50 -20.38 20.26 20.29
CA GLU A 50 -21.75 20.79 20.15
C GLU A 50 -22.37 20.41 18.80
N LEU A 51 -21.58 20.45 17.69
CA LEU A 51 -22.04 19.96 16.39
C LEU A 51 -22.38 18.47 16.43
N TYR A 52 -21.51 17.64 17.04
CA TYR A 52 -21.74 16.21 17.23
C TYR A 52 -23.08 15.93 17.95
N LYS A 53 -23.37 16.63 19.04
CA LYS A 53 -24.62 16.50 19.80
C LYS A 53 -25.85 16.89 18.98
N ARG A 54 -25.69 17.74 17.97
CA ARG A 54 -26.74 18.16 17.04
C ARG A 54 -26.85 17.25 15.79
N GLY A 55 -26.07 16.18 15.73
CA GLY A 55 -26.07 15.27 14.58
C GLY A 55 -25.35 15.82 13.34
N ILE A 56 -24.45 16.78 13.50
CA ILE A 56 -23.61 17.32 12.42
C ILE A 56 -22.25 16.64 12.48
N VAL A 57 -21.84 16.03 11.37
CA VAL A 57 -20.53 15.37 11.22
C VAL A 57 -19.49 16.43 10.91
N SER A 58 -18.44 16.50 11.72
CA SER A 58 -17.28 17.36 11.45
C SER A 58 -16.14 16.54 10.84
N VAL A 59 -15.73 16.88 9.62
CA VAL A 59 -14.62 16.24 8.90
C VAL A 59 -13.43 17.20 8.90
N PHE A 60 -12.26 16.74 9.38
CA PHE A 60 -11.05 17.55 9.54
C PHE A 60 -9.86 16.98 8.77
N ALA A 61 -9.04 17.88 8.24
CA ALA A 61 -7.72 17.54 7.73
C ALA A 61 -6.79 17.08 8.86
N ALA A 62 -6.09 15.95 8.66
CA ALA A 62 -5.13 15.46 9.64
C ALA A 62 -3.90 16.36 9.81
N GLY A 63 -3.58 17.20 8.82
CA GLY A 63 -2.42 18.08 8.75
C GLY A 63 -1.42 17.67 7.67
N ASN A 64 -0.44 18.54 7.41
CA ASN A 64 0.55 18.35 6.35
C ASN A 64 2.00 18.39 6.87
N ASP A 65 2.20 18.02 8.14
CA ASP A 65 3.50 18.06 8.83
C ASP A 65 4.16 16.68 8.94
N GLY A 66 3.68 15.68 8.14
CA GLY A 66 4.28 14.34 8.07
C GLY A 66 5.71 14.34 7.52
N PRO A 67 6.37 13.20 7.48
CA PRO A 67 5.91 11.85 7.85
C PRO A 67 6.17 11.46 9.32
N GLY A 68 6.68 12.36 10.17
CA GLY A 68 7.02 12.09 11.57
C GLY A 68 5.83 11.67 12.44
N GLU A 69 6.11 10.97 13.54
CA GLU A 69 5.12 10.72 14.58
C GLU A 69 4.71 12.03 15.27
N ASP A 70 3.50 12.07 15.84
CA ASP A 70 2.97 13.17 16.64
C ASP A 70 2.83 14.51 15.88
N THR A 71 2.50 14.41 14.60
CA THR A 71 2.25 15.57 13.72
C THR A 71 0.77 15.82 13.47
N HIS A 72 -0.11 15.04 14.11
CA HIS A 72 -1.54 15.04 13.88
C HIS A 72 -2.20 16.32 14.39
N ASN A 73 -3.03 16.95 13.57
CA ASN A 73 -3.80 18.14 13.92
C ASN A 73 -4.63 17.93 15.20
N PRO A 74 -4.45 18.71 16.27
CA PRO A 74 -5.13 18.51 17.55
C PRO A 74 -6.66 18.67 17.48
N TYR A 75 -7.19 19.38 16.49
CA TYR A 75 -8.63 19.49 16.27
C TYR A 75 -9.21 18.25 15.58
N ALA A 76 -8.38 17.49 14.89
CA ALA A 76 -8.74 16.24 14.24
C ALA A 76 -8.65 15.02 15.17
N GLN A 77 -8.02 15.16 16.35
CA GLN A 77 -7.87 14.06 17.32
C GLN A 77 -9.11 13.80 18.16
N ALA A 78 -10.08 14.73 18.20
CA ALA A 78 -11.30 14.55 18.97
C ALA A 78 -12.08 13.30 18.52
N PRO A 79 -12.50 12.40 19.42
CA PRO A 79 -13.09 11.11 19.05
C PRO A 79 -14.42 11.23 18.31
N TRP A 80 -15.08 12.38 18.37
CA TRP A 80 -16.35 12.67 17.69
C TRP A 80 -16.20 13.29 16.30
N VAL A 81 -14.97 13.55 15.81
CA VAL A 81 -14.72 14.05 14.46
C VAL A 81 -14.15 12.94 13.56
N VAL A 82 -14.24 13.15 12.25
CA VAL A 82 -13.60 12.30 11.23
C VAL A 82 -12.31 12.98 10.79
N SER A 83 -11.17 12.41 11.12
CA SER A 83 -9.85 12.89 10.72
C SER A 83 -9.40 12.24 9.43
N VAL A 84 -8.94 13.04 8.46
CA VAL A 84 -8.63 12.56 7.11
C VAL A 84 -7.17 12.82 6.75
N GLY A 85 -6.41 11.74 6.57
CA GLY A 85 -5.07 11.74 5.96
C GLY A 85 -5.13 11.82 4.44
N ALA A 86 -4.00 12.07 3.80
CA ALA A 86 -3.89 12.18 2.34
C ALA A 86 -3.10 11.04 1.72
N SER A 87 -3.61 10.49 0.62
CA SER A 87 -2.90 9.58 -0.27
C SER A 87 -2.79 10.17 -1.67
N GLU A 88 -1.89 9.60 -2.47
CA GLU A 88 -1.88 9.76 -3.91
C GLU A 88 -3.05 9.00 -4.56
N LYS A 89 -3.26 9.21 -5.87
CA LYS A 89 -4.35 8.55 -6.59
C LYS A 89 -4.17 7.03 -6.70
N ASP A 90 -2.94 6.56 -6.70
CA ASP A 90 -2.57 5.14 -6.63
C ASP A 90 -2.61 4.56 -5.20
N SER A 91 -3.15 5.36 -4.25
CA SER A 91 -3.42 4.98 -2.86
C SER A 91 -2.19 4.82 -1.98
N VAL A 92 -1.09 5.44 -2.37
CA VAL A 92 0.11 5.54 -1.55
C VAL A 92 -0.05 6.70 -0.55
N LEU A 93 0.15 6.45 0.76
CA LEU A 93 0.07 7.49 1.80
C LEU A 93 1.17 8.52 1.57
N THR A 94 0.84 9.80 1.43
CA THR A 94 1.80 10.85 1.12
C THR A 94 2.77 11.10 2.29
N SER A 95 3.98 11.55 1.98
CA SER A 95 4.98 11.92 2.97
C SER A 95 4.53 13.11 3.83
N PHE A 96 3.86 14.08 3.24
CA PHE A 96 3.37 15.23 3.97
C PHE A 96 2.16 14.94 4.88
N SER A 97 1.40 13.86 4.66
CA SER A 97 0.24 13.56 5.50
C SER A 97 0.66 13.42 6.95
N SER A 98 0.11 14.26 7.83
CA SER A 98 0.33 14.16 9.25
C SER A 98 -0.11 12.83 9.81
N ARG A 99 0.63 12.35 10.81
CA ARG A 99 0.44 11.06 11.46
C ARG A 99 0.27 11.23 12.95
N GLY A 100 -0.43 10.29 13.56
CA GLY A 100 -0.56 10.24 14.99
C GLY A 100 0.72 9.76 15.68
N LYS A 101 0.54 9.16 16.85
CA LYS A 101 1.62 8.62 17.65
C LYS A 101 1.32 7.19 18.04
N ARG A 102 2.29 6.33 17.80
CA ARG A 102 2.15 4.90 18.02
C ARG A 102 1.76 4.57 19.47
N GLY A 103 0.59 3.94 19.64
CA GLY A 103 0.09 3.51 20.94
C GLY A 103 -0.38 4.62 21.88
N GLU A 104 -0.42 5.88 21.43
CA GLU A 104 -0.96 6.96 22.25
C GLU A 104 -2.48 6.96 22.22
N MET A 105 -3.04 6.84 23.42
CA MET A 105 -4.46 6.94 23.69
C MET A 105 -4.69 7.56 25.07
N GLY A 106 -5.88 8.11 25.28
CA GLY A 106 -6.23 8.65 26.58
C GLY A 106 -7.74 8.74 26.77
N THR A 107 -8.16 8.81 28.03
CA THR A 107 -9.56 9.01 28.43
C THR A 107 -9.74 10.36 29.09
N PHE A 108 -10.89 10.98 28.84
CA PHE A 108 -11.29 12.26 29.45
C PHE A 108 -12.80 12.33 29.54
N THR A 109 -13.28 13.24 30.42
CA THR A 109 -14.72 13.47 30.64
C THR A 109 -15.09 14.88 30.18
N MET A 110 -16.09 14.98 29.31
CA MET A 110 -16.63 16.27 28.88
C MET A 110 -17.52 16.90 29.96
N PRO A 111 -17.83 18.23 29.92
CA PRO A 111 -18.61 18.91 30.93
C PRO A 111 -20.03 18.35 31.16
N ASP A 112 -20.58 17.63 30.22
CA ASP A 112 -21.88 16.94 30.34
C ASP A 112 -21.78 15.59 31.07
N GLY A 113 -20.58 15.20 31.54
CA GLY A 113 -20.32 13.96 32.25
C GLY A 113 -20.05 12.74 31.34
N ARG A 114 -20.07 12.89 30.04
CA ARG A 114 -19.77 11.80 29.11
C ARG A 114 -18.26 11.54 29.04
N GLU A 115 -17.86 10.29 29.24
CA GLU A 115 -16.50 9.82 29.10
C GLU A 115 -16.19 9.46 27.64
N TRP A 116 -14.99 9.82 27.19
CA TRP A 116 -14.48 9.56 25.85
C TRP A 116 -13.07 9.01 25.89
N THR A 117 -12.78 8.14 24.94
CA THR A 117 -11.41 7.66 24.65
C THR A 117 -10.98 8.21 23.29
N TYR A 118 -9.81 8.83 23.23
CA TYR A 118 -9.19 9.20 21.97
C TYR A 118 -7.98 8.32 21.67
N PHE A 119 -7.70 8.20 20.39
CA PHE A 119 -6.49 7.59 19.85
C PHE A 119 -5.79 8.63 18.99
N ASN A 120 -4.49 8.86 19.23
CA ASN A 120 -3.72 9.78 18.38
C ASN A 120 -3.42 9.12 17.03
N GLN A 121 -4.41 9.13 16.15
CA GLN A 121 -4.36 8.57 14.79
C GLN A 121 -5.43 9.21 13.90
N PRO A 122 -5.20 9.29 12.55
CA PRO A 122 -6.27 9.62 11.63
C PRO A 122 -7.43 8.63 11.73
N THR A 123 -8.63 9.02 11.33
CA THR A 123 -9.76 8.08 11.19
C THR A 123 -9.59 7.26 9.91
N ILE A 124 -9.26 7.95 8.81
CA ILE A 124 -9.25 7.37 7.46
C ILE A 124 -8.34 8.21 6.55
N VAL A 125 -8.01 7.66 5.38
CA VAL A 125 -7.23 8.34 4.33
C VAL A 125 -8.07 8.46 3.06
N ALA A 126 -7.88 9.54 2.31
CA ALA A 126 -8.48 9.74 0.98
C ALA A 126 -7.50 10.41 0.02
N ASN A 127 -7.80 10.42 -1.28
CA ASN A 127 -6.97 11.05 -2.28
C ASN A 127 -6.83 12.55 -2.00
N GLY A 128 -5.59 13.04 -1.91
CA GLY A 128 -5.27 14.42 -1.59
C GLY A 128 -4.15 15.02 -2.45
N VAL A 129 -3.74 14.34 -3.54
CA VAL A 129 -2.65 14.81 -4.42
C VAL A 129 -3.20 15.13 -5.80
N ASP A 130 -2.74 16.26 -6.34
CA ASP A 130 -3.09 16.75 -7.68
C ASP A 130 -4.60 16.76 -7.94
N ILE A 131 -5.32 17.29 -6.96
CA ILE A 131 -6.77 17.42 -7.03
C ILE A 131 -7.12 18.70 -7.80
N VAL A 132 -7.79 18.51 -8.92
CA VAL A 132 -8.25 19.63 -9.77
C VAL A 132 -9.52 20.23 -9.19
N SER A 133 -9.52 21.53 -8.96
CA SER A 133 -10.69 22.28 -8.52
C SER A 133 -10.69 23.69 -9.10
N THR A 134 -11.71 24.48 -8.76
CA THR A 134 -11.87 25.85 -9.26
C THR A 134 -10.72 26.75 -8.81
N ARG A 135 -10.21 27.55 -9.74
CA ARG A 135 -9.14 28.51 -9.51
C ARG A 135 -9.70 29.84 -9.00
N THR A 136 -9.06 30.43 -8.00
CA THR A 136 -9.25 31.85 -7.68
C THR A 136 -8.43 32.72 -8.64
N LEU A 137 -8.98 33.88 -9.00
CA LEU A 137 -8.29 34.86 -9.86
C LEU A 137 -7.41 35.81 -9.06
N THR A 138 -7.48 35.77 -7.73
CA THR A 138 -6.79 36.71 -6.83
C THR A 138 -6.06 35.97 -5.71
N GLY A 139 -4.91 36.49 -5.29
CA GLY A 139 -4.11 35.93 -4.19
C GLY A 139 -2.82 35.24 -4.64
N ALA A 140 -2.03 34.75 -3.70
CA ALA A 140 -0.72 34.14 -3.95
C ALA A 140 -0.81 32.67 -4.41
N LEU A 141 -1.90 31.96 -4.07
CA LEU A 141 -2.08 30.54 -4.37
C LEU A 141 -2.06 30.18 -5.87
N PRO A 142 -2.59 31.02 -6.79
CA PRO A 142 -2.52 30.72 -8.22
C PRO A 142 -1.11 30.60 -8.80
N ALA A 143 -0.11 31.19 -8.12
CA ALA A 143 1.27 31.19 -8.63
C ALA A 143 2.05 29.91 -8.26
N THR A 144 1.60 29.15 -7.23
CA THR A 144 2.35 28.00 -6.71
C THR A 144 2.13 26.69 -7.48
N ALA A 145 1.07 26.59 -8.28
CA ALA A 145 0.71 25.40 -9.04
C ALA A 145 0.87 25.57 -10.56
N ALA A 146 1.50 26.66 -11.03
CA ALA A 146 1.50 27.03 -12.44
C ALA A 146 2.12 25.99 -13.38
N GLU A 147 3.16 25.29 -12.95
CA GLU A 147 3.83 24.27 -13.75
C GLU A 147 2.99 22.99 -13.83
N GLN A 148 2.48 22.50 -12.70
CA GLN A 148 1.58 21.35 -12.65
C GLN A 148 0.29 21.61 -13.45
N ASP A 149 -0.26 22.81 -13.34
CA ASP A 149 -1.44 23.21 -14.08
C ASP A 149 -1.19 23.16 -15.59
N ALA A 150 -0.05 23.67 -16.06
CA ALA A 150 0.29 23.68 -17.48
C ALA A 150 0.46 22.27 -18.06
N ASN A 151 0.88 21.32 -17.24
CA ASN A 151 1.10 19.92 -17.65
C ASN A 151 -0.16 19.05 -17.53
N GLY A 152 -1.07 19.35 -16.59
CA GLY A 152 -2.22 18.50 -16.25
C GLY A 152 -3.58 19.03 -16.65
N ILE A 153 -3.71 20.34 -17.00
CA ILE A 153 -4.99 20.98 -17.35
C ILE A 153 -4.94 21.47 -18.78
N ALA A 154 -5.97 21.13 -19.57
CA ALA A 154 -6.07 21.61 -20.94
C ALA A 154 -6.03 23.17 -20.99
N PRO A 155 -5.31 23.81 -21.95
CA PRO A 155 -5.09 25.24 -21.97
C PRO A 155 -6.38 26.09 -21.88
N ALA A 156 -7.48 25.63 -22.45
CA ALA A 156 -8.77 26.31 -22.38
C ALA A 156 -9.36 26.35 -20.95
N HIS A 157 -8.94 25.45 -20.06
CA HIS A 157 -9.44 25.33 -18.69
C HIS A 157 -8.52 25.97 -17.64
N LEU A 158 -7.28 26.28 -17.97
CA LEU A 158 -6.30 26.90 -17.08
C LEU A 158 -6.81 28.17 -16.35
N PRO A 159 -7.61 29.06 -16.98
CA PRO A 159 -8.14 30.21 -16.26
C PRO A 159 -9.12 29.88 -15.14
N PHE A 160 -9.71 28.68 -15.16
CA PHE A 160 -10.83 28.30 -14.28
C PHE A 160 -10.47 27.22 -13.27
N TYR A 161 -9.42 26.44 -13.50
CA TYR A 161 -9.05 25.29 -12.69
C TYR A 161 -7.57 25.31 -12.29
N SER A 162 -7.26 24.68 -11.17
CA SER A 162 -5.91 24.54 -10.64
C SER A 162 -5.77 23.22 -9.89
N HIS A 163 -4.57 22.65 -9.89
CA HIS A 163 -4.22 21.54 -9.02
C HIS A 163 -3.87 22.03 -7.62
N MET A 164 -4.24 21.25 -6.61
CA MET A 164 -3.74 21.41 -5.24
C MET A 164 -3.54 20.06 -4.58
N SER A 165 -2.53 19.98 -3.70
CA SER A 165 -2.24 18.80 -2.89
C SER A 165 -2.27 19.13 -1.41
N GLY A 166 -2.73 18.20 -0.58
CA GLY A 166 -2.83 18.35 0.87
C GLY A 166 -3.92 17.48 1.48
N THR A 167 -3.85 17.24 2.77
CA THR A 167 -4.98 16.67 3.53
C THR A 167 -6.23 17.57 3.45
N SER A 168 -6.01 18.85 3.14
CA SER A 168 -7.07 19.81 2.84
C SER A 168 -7.91 19.43 1.60
N MET A 169 -7.34 18.67 0.64
CA MET A 169 -8.03 18.18 -0.56
C MET A 169 -8.65 16.80 -0.31
N ALA A 170 -8.05 15.98 0.54
CA ALA A 170 -8.62 14.70 0.98
C ALA A 170 -9.88 14.87 1.82
N THR A 171 -9.91 15.86 2.70
CA THR A 171 -11.03 16.16 3.61
C THR A 171 -12.37 16.34 2.89
N PRO A 172 -12.51 17.20 1.85
CA PRO A 172 -13.77 17.37 1.15
C PRO A 172 -14.22 16.13 0.37
N HIS A 173 -13.30 15.25 -0.07
CA HIS A 173 -13.69 13.95 -0.64
C HIS A 173 -14.48 13.12 0.39
N VAL A 174 -13.96 13.01 1.62
CA VAL A 174 -14.66 12.27 2.68
C VAL A 174 -15.95 13.00 3.09
N ALA A 175 -15.95 14.34 3.16
CA ALA A 175 -17.17 15.10 3.44
C ALA A 175 -18.26 14.86 2.38
N GLY A 176 -17.87 14.73 1.10
CA GLY A 176 -18.78 14.35 0.01
C GLY A 176 -19.35 12.94 0.17
N ILE A 177 -18.51 11.96 0.55
CA ILE A 177 -18.98 10.59 0.84
C ILE A 177 -19.93 10.58 2.02
N VAL A 178 -19.64 11.33 3.10
CA VAL A 178 -20.55 11.50 4.24
C VAL A 178 -21.90 12.10 3.83
N ALA A 179 -21.89 13.09 2.94
CA ALA A 179 -23.12 13.68 2.40
C ALA A 179 -23.97 12.63 1.65
N LEU A 180 -23.33 11.81 0.80
CA LEU A 180 -24.02 10.71 0.10
C LEU A 180 -24.54 9.63 1.07
N MET A 181 -23.80 9.30 2.14
CA MET A 181 -24.27 8.38 3.19
C MET A 181 -25.51 8.93 3.89
N LEU A 182 -25.53 10.23 4.22
CA LEU A 182 -26.66 10.89 4.86
C LEU A 182 -27.84 11.10 3.90
N GLU A 183 -27.62 11.20 2.60
CA GLU A 183 -28.68 11.17 1.59
C GLU A 183 -29.32 9.77 1.51
N ALA A 184 -28.50 8.73 1.49
CA ALA A 184 -28.97 7.33 1.49
C ALA A 184 -29.70 6.96 2.79
N ASN A 185 -29.26 7.49 3.94
CA ASN A 185 -29.88 7.29 5.24
C ASN A 185 -29.79 8.54 6.13
N PRO A 186 -30.80 9.40 6.11
CA PRO A 186 -30.83 10.63 6.90
C PRO A 186 -30.82 10.44 8.43
N HIS A 187 -31.06 9.22 8.90
CA HIS A 187 -31.13 8.91 10.34
C HIS A 187 -29.77 8.58 10.96
N LEU A 188 -28.71 8.45 10.17
CA LEU A 188 -27.38 8.21 10.69
C LEU A 188 -26.93 9.37 11.58
N ASN A 189 -26.42 9.05 12.76
CA ASN A 189 -25.73 10.00 13.62
C ASN A 189 -24.22 10.04 13.34
N PRO A 190 -23.46 11.05 13.84
CA PRO A 190 -22.04 11.18 13.54
C PRO A 190 -21.19 9.98 13.98
N ALA A 191 -21.53 9.31 15.08
CA ALA A 191 -20.81 8.12 15.53
C ALA A 191 -21.00 6.95 14.55
N GLN A 192 -22.23 6.74 14.07
CA GLN A 192 -22.53 5.70 13.07
C GLN A 192 -21.84 6.00 11.74
N VAL A 193 -21.80 7.26 11.30
CA VAL A 193 -21.08 7.64 10.08
C VAL A 193 -19.58 7.32 10.20
N LYS A 194 -18.95 7.70 11.32
CA LYS A 194 -17.53 7.39 11.56
C LYS A 194 -17.27 5.88 11.60
N ASP A 195 -18.09 5.13 12.33
CA ASP A 195 -18.00 3.67 12.44
C ASP A 195 -18.14 2.99 11.06
N ILE A 196 -19.09 3.40 10.22
CA ILE A 196 -19.23 2.88 8.86
C ILE A 196 -17.99 3.17 8.02
N LEU A 197 -17.44 4.40 8.05
CA LEU A 197 -16.23 4.75 7.33
C LEU A 197 -15.05 3.86 7.75
N GLU A 198 -14.88 3.61 9.05
CA GLU A 198 -13.80 2.76 9.57
C GLU A 198 -14.02 1.29 9.19
N ARG A 199 -15.22 0.75 9.32
CA ARG A 199 -15.54 -0.66 9.01
C ARG A 199 -15.46 -0.98 7.51
N THR A 200 -15.69 -0.02 6.67
CA THR A 200 -15.68 -0.21 5.22
C THR A 200 -14.34 0.15 4.57
N ALA A 201 -13.37 0.62 5.34
CA ALA A 201 -12.06 1.05 4.83
C ALA A 201 -11.27 -0.07 4.13
N THR A 202 -10.32 0.34 3.32
CA THR A 202 -9.35 -0.54 2.65
C THR A 202 -8.00 -0.40 3.34
N ASN A 203 -7.43 -1.52 3.81
CA ASN A 203 -6.11 -1.51 4.42
C ASN A 203 -5.05 -0.98 3.45
N LEU A 204 -4.19 -0.09 3.92
CA LEU A 204 -3.04 0.39 3.13
C LEU A 204 -1.81 -0.48 3.37
N THR A 205 -1.16 -0.90 2.30
CA THR A 205 0.02 -1.75 2.34
C THR A 205 1.13 -1.10 3.17
N GLY A 206 1.62 -1.85 4.19
CA GLY A 206 2.72 -1.42 5.04
C GLY A 206 2.44 -0.20 5.92
N ARG A 207 1.16 0.16 6.14
CA ARG A 207 0.77 1.26 7.02
C ARG A 207 0.00 0.76 8.24
N LEU A 208 0.29 1.36 9.38
CA LEU A 208 -0.33 1.03 10.66
C LEU A 208 -1.38 2.09 11.03
N ALA A 209 -2.21 1.78 12.02
CA ALA A 209 -3.32 2.65 12.43
C ALA A 209 -2.90 4.08 12.79
N TRP A 210 -1.75 4.26 13.47
CA TRP A 210 -1.25 5.58 13.82
C TRP A 210 -0.87 6.45 12.61
N GLU A 211 -0.60 5.81 11.44
CA GLU A 211 -0.27 6.50 10.18
C GLU A 211 -1.51 6.79 9.33
N ALA A 212 -2.41 5.82 9.20
CA ALA A 212 -3.48 5.82 8.20
C ALA A 212 -4.88 5.52 8.77
N GLY A 213 -5.03 5.42 10.07
CA GLY A 213 -6.30 5.03 10.68
C GLY A 213 -6.75 3.64 10.24
N ALA A 214 -8.03 3.53 9.88
CA ALA A 214 -8.59 2.29 9.34
C ALA A 214 -8.13 1.96 7.90
N GLY A 215 -7.52 2.95 7.19
CA GLY A 215 -7.04 2.81 5.84
C GLY A 215 -7.68 3.78 4.85
N HIS A 216 -7.69 3.45 3.56
CA HIS A 216 -8.27 4.30 2.52
C HIS A 216 -9.80 4.18 2.50
N VAL A 217 -10.49 5.31 2.30
CA VAL A 217 -11.96 5.34 2.23
C VAL A 217 -12.48 4.49 1.05
N ASN A 218 -13.52 3.71 1.32
CA ASN A 218 -14.22 2.92 0.32
C ASN A 218 -15.67 3.40 0.20
N ALA A 219 -15.91 4.33 -0.72
CA ALA A 219 -17.23 4.93 -0.90
C ALA A 219 -18.32 3.91 -1.25
N TYR A 220 -17.98 2.90 -2.09
CA TYR A 220 -18.90 1.83 -2.47
C TYR A 220 -19.44 1.08 -1.24
N ALA A 221 -18.54 0.57 -0.40
CA ALA A 221 -18.92 -0.18 0.80
C ALA A 221 -19.61 0.71 1.83
N ALA A 222 -19.13 1.96 2.01
CA ALA A 222 -19.74 2.92 2.94
C ALA A 222 -21.19 3.26 2.55
N LEU A 223 -21.47 3.45 1.26
CA LEU A 223 -22.83 3.69 0.78
C LEU A 223 -23.70 2.44 0.88
N ALA A 224 -23.17 1.27 0.54
CA ALA A 224 -23.91 0.01 0.64
C ALA A 224 -24.36 -0.24 2.09
N GLU A 225 -23.52 0.03 3.06
CA GLU A 225 -23.85 -0.11 4.47
C GLU A 225 -24.78 1.00 4.96
N ALA A 226 -24.53 2.25 4.62
CA ALA A 226 -25.37 3.39 4.99
C ALA A 226 -26.81 3.21 4.49
N SER A 227 -27.00 2.68 3.27
CA SER A 227 -28.31 2.40 2.67
C SER A 227 -29.01 1.14 3.22
N GLY A 228 -28.30 0.34 4.03
CA GLY A 228 -28.80 -0.93 4.56
C GLY A 228 -28.84 -2.08 3.53
N MET A 229 -28.18 -1.94 2.36
CA MET A 229 -28.04 -3.02 1.40
C MET A 229 -27.18 -4.16 1.94
N ARG A 230 -26.13 -3.83 2.70
CA ARG A 230 -25.24 -4.76 3.40
C ARG A 230 -24.91 -4.22 4.79
N ASN A 231 -24.57 -5.12 5.71
CA ASN A 231 -24.18 -4.80 7.09
C ASN A 231 -23.07 -5.72 7.62
N ASP A 232 -22.42 -6.46 6.73
CA ASP A 232 -21.42 -7.48 7.03
C ASP A 232 -19.99 -7.06 6.64
N PHE A 233 -19.75 -5.77 6.47
CA PHE A 233 -18.43 -5.20 6.31
C PHE A 233 -17.67 -5.15 7.65
N GLY A 234 -16.32 -5.02 7.58
CA GLY A 234 -15.42 -4.87 8.74
C GLY A 234 -14.52 -6.05 8.98
N GLY A 235 -14.92 -7.25 8.59
CA GLY A 235 -14.12 -8.47 8.82
C GLY A 235 -12.75 -8.47 8.15
N THR A 236 -12.52 -7.60 7.16
CA THR A 236 -11.24 -7.49 6.43
C THR A 236 -10.36 -6.36 6.94
N VAL A 237 -10.87 -5.44 7.75
CA VAL A 237 -10.14 -4.24 8.21
C VAL A 237 -9.21 -4.60 9.37
N ASN A 238 -7.92 -4.29 9.21
CA ASN A 238 -6.89 -4.69 10.17
C ASN A 238 -7.06 -4.03 11.56
N THR A 239 -7.55 -2.81 11.65
CA THR A 239 -7.77 -2.11 12.92
C THR A 239 -8.93 -2.68 13.75
N LEU A 240 -9.80 -3.48 13.14
CA LEU A 240 -10.98 -4.05 13.78
C LEU A 240 -10.82 -5.54 14.12
N ARG A 241 -9.67 -6.14 13.85
CA ARG A 241 -9.43 -7.56 14.10
C ARG A 241 -8.34 -7.77 15.15
N GLU A 242 -8.48 -8.87 15.87
CA GLU A 242 -7.42 -9.37 16.75
C GLU A 242 -6.41 -10.19 15.94
N PHE A 243 -5.13 -10.01 16.25
CA PHE A 243 -4.03 -10.77 15.67
C PHE A 243 -3.47 -11.76 16.68
N ASN A 244 -3.18 -12.97 16.20
CA ASN A 244 -2.59 -14.03 17.02
C ASN A 244 -1.08 -13.82 17.25
N SER A 245 -0.45 -13.02 16.40
CA SER A 245 0.98 -12.77 16.45
C SER A 245 1.30 -11.28 16.36
N ASN A 246 2.44 -10.89 16.93
CA ASN A 246 2.99 -9.56 16.88
C ASN A 246 4.49 -9.62 16.67
N ALA A 247 5.02 -8.62 15.96
CA ALA A 247 6.45 -8.37 15.84
C ALA A 247 6.71 -6.87 15.94
N LEU A 248 7.86 -6.50 16.49
CA LEU A 248 8.30 -5.12 16.61
C LEU A 248 9.50 -4.90 15.70
N LEU A 249 9.45 -3.86 14.91
CA LEU A 249 10.57 -3.39 14.10
C LEU A 249 10.87 -1.94 14.45
N SER A 250 12.15 -1.58 14.38
CA SER A 250 12.62 -0.22 14.56
C SER A 250 13.63 0.13 13.47
N PRO A 251 13.76 1.41 13.08
CA PRO A 251 14.85 1.85 12.21
C PRO A 251 16.20 1.41 12.77
N GLY A 252 17.07 0.86 11.92
CA GLY A 252 18.37 0.30 12.30
C GLY A 252 19.53 1.13 11.76
N GLY A 253 20.24 1.83 12.65
CA GLY A 253 21.44 2.57 12.29
C GLY A 253 21.19 3.75 11.32
N ASP A 254 22.28 4.38 10.89
CA ASP A 254 22.24 5.41 9.87
C ASP A 254 22.10 4.77 8.48
N PRO A 255 21.35 5.39 7.56
CA PRO A 255 21.29 4.94 6.18
C PRO A 255 22.68 4.94 5.52
N VAL A 256 22.96 3.94 4.70
CA VAL A 256 24.20 3.88 3.91
C VAL A 256 23.94 4.52 2.55
N PRO A 257 24.47 5.72 2.29
CA PRO A 257 24.31 6.37 0.99
C PRO A 257 25.17 5.65 -0.06
N PHE A 258 24.68 5.63 -1.29
CA PHE A 258 25.49 5.20 -2.44
C PHE A 258 25.31 6.16 -3.62
N SER A 259 26.36 6.26 -4.42
CA SER A 259 26.39 6.99 -5.70
C SER A 259 27.15 6.12 -6.69
N ILE A 260 26.44 5.49 -7.61
CA ILE A 260 27.01 4.51 -8.55
C ILE A 260 26.92 5.08 -9.96
N LEU A 261 28.07 5.19 -10.64
CA LEU A 261 28.10 5.57 -12.05
C LEU A 261 27.65 4.39 -12.92
N PHE A 262 26.45 4.49 -13.46
CA PHE A 262 26.02 3.55 -14.48
C PHE A 262 26.63 3.91 -15.84
N THR A 263 27.19 2.91 -16.50
CA THR A 263 27.62 2.96 -17.89
C THR A 263 27.09 1.74 -18.64
N PRO A 264 26.55 1.89 -19.87
CA PRO A 264 26.06 0.74 -20.64
C PRO A 264 27.14 -0.30 -20.96
N VAL A 265 28.39 0.13 -21.04
CA VAL A 265 29.56 -0.71 -21.33
C VAL A 265 30.67 -0.38 -20.36
N GLY A 266 31.40 -1.38 -19.91
CA GLY A 266 32.48 -1.24 -18.94
C GLY A 266 32.07 -1.75 -17.56
N GLU A 267 32.91 -1.55 -16.57
CA GLU A 267 32.68 -1.98 -15.21
C GLU A 267 31.77 -1.00 -14.48
N VAL A 268 30.77 -1.51 -13.79
CA VAL A 268 29.94 -0.76 -12.84
C VAL A 268 30.36 -1.19 -11.44
N GLU A 269 30.83 -0.25 -10.64
CA GLU A 269 31.31 -0.53 -9.29
C GLU A 269 30.12 -0.84 -8.35
N ASP A 270 30.22 -1.95 -7.61
CA ASP A 270 29.29 -2.29 -6.54
C ASP A 270 29.66 -1.53 -5.26
N VAL A 271 28.66 -1.09 -4.50
CA VAL A 271 28.88 -0.55 -3.14
C VAL A 271 28.57 -1.63 -2.12
N THR A 272 29.54 -1.94 -1.26
CA THR A 272 29.41 -2.96 -0.21
C THR A 272 29.09 -2.32 1.14
N PHE A 273 28.32 -3.04 1.96
CA PHE A 273 27.97 -2.64 3.31
C PHE A 273 27.74 -3.85 4.21
N GLU A 274 27.87 -3.66 5.53
CA GLU A 274 27.70 -4.73 6.51
C GLU A 274 26.27 -4.73 7.07
N VAL A 275 25.71 -5.92 7.25
CA VAL A 275 24.39 -6.15 7.87
C VAL A 275 24.60 -6.99 9.11
N GLY A 276 24.08 -6.50 10.24
CA GLY A 276 24.13 -7.20 11.53
C GLY A 276 23.06 -8.28 11.67
N PRO A 277 23.20 -9.18 12.64
CA PRO A 277 22.23 -10.27 12.90
C PRO A 277 20.88 -9.75 13.42
N GLU A 278 20.84 -8.52 13.96
CA GLU A 278 19.63 -7.86 14.46
C GLU A 278 18.71 -7.36 13.34
N VAL A 279 19.24 -7.18 12.12
CA VAL A 279 18.49 -6.65 10.99
C VAL A 279 17.46 -7.66 10.51
N ALA A 280 16.19 -7.24 10.50
CA ALA A 280 15.07 -8.02 9.96
C ALA A 280 14.84 -7.76 8.47
N TRP A 281 15.06 -6.52 8.01
CA TRP A 281 14.84 -6.14 6.62
C TRP A 281 15.88 -5.13 6.14
N VAL A 282 16.35 -5.32 4.89
CA VAL A 282 17.25 -4.41 4.17
C VAL A 282 16.50 -3.87 2.97
N ALA A 283 16.53 -2.57 2.75
CA ALA A 283 15.95 -1.93 1.58
C ALA A 283 16.93 -0.90 0.98
N ALA A 284 17.14 -0.96 -0.33
CA ALA A 284 17.87 0.04 -1.10
C ALA A 284 16.87 0.82 -1.96
N ARG A 285 17.05 2.13 -2.02
CA ARG A 285 16.21 3.03 -2.80
C ARG A 285 17.07 4.03 -3.54
N ALA A 286 16.71 4.34 -4.78
CA ALA A 286 17.29 5.40 -5.58
C ALA A 286 16.23 6.11 -6.41
N THR A 287 16.40 7.42 -6.61
CA THR A 287 15.62 8.18 -7.58
C THR A 287 16.36 8.20 -8.90
N VAL A 288 15.67 7.87 -9.99
CA VAL A 288 16.28 7.71 -11.31
C VAL A 288 15.47 8.43 -12.39
N ASP A 289 16.15 9.14 -13.27
CA ASP A 289 15.54 9.81 -14.42
C ASP A 289 15.51 8.92 -15.68
N ASN A 290 15.81 7.61 -15.50
CA ASN A 290 16.16 6.72 -16.60
C ASN A 290 15.81 5.26 -16.25
N THR A 291 15.88 4.37 -17.19
CA THR A 291 15.50 2.97 -17.06
C THR A 291 16.56 2.13 -16.36
N ILE A 292 16.80 2.43 -15.09
CA ILE A 292 17.78 1.76 -14.21
C ILE A 292 17.03 0.89 -13.19
N ALA A 293 17.64 -0.23 -12.82
CA ALA A 293 17.25 -1.05 -11.68
C ALA A 293 18.33 -1.00 -10.60
N VAL A 294 17.91 -1.05 -9.33
CA VAL A 294 18.79 -1.28 -8.18
C VAL A 294 18.66 -2.75 -7.78
N VAL A 295 19.79 -3.39 -7.54
CA VAL A 295 19.87 -4.79 -7.11
C VAL A 295 20.68 -4.88 -5.83
N LEU A 296 20.06 -5.46 -4.80
CA LEU A 296 20.75 -5.91 -3.58
C LEU A 296 21.20 -7.37 -3.75
N THR A 297 22.39 -7.68 -3.30
CA THR A 297 22.87 -9.07 -3.24
C THR A 297 23.27 -9.39 -1.80
N ASP A 298 22.72 -10.46 -1.25
CA ASP A 298 23.02 -10.91 0.10
C ASP A 298 24.36 -11.69 0.18
N PRO A 299 24.86 -12.05 1.38
CA PRO A 299 26.10 -12.80 1.55
C PRO A 299 26.13 -14.18 0.87
N ASP A 300 24.98 -14.78 0.57
CA ASP A 300 24.89 -16.05 -0.17
C ASP A 300 24.75 -15.86 -1.68
N GLY A 301 24.78 -14.61 -2.17
CA GLY A 301 24.61 -14.29 -3.58
C GLY A 301 23.15 -14.23 -4.05
N VAL A 302 22.16 -14.28 -3.13
CA VAL A 302 20.75 -14.11 -3.50
C VAL A 302 20.49 -12.65 -3.85
N GLN A 303 19.90 -12.45 -5.03
CA GLN A 303 19.58 -11.12 -5.52
C GLN A 303 18.14 -10.71 -5.19
N TYR A 304 17.99 -9.45 -4.82
CA TYR A 304 16.72 -8.78 -4.53
C TYR A 304 16.65 -7.49 -5.34
N GLY A 305 15.53 -7.20 -5.95
CA GLY A 305 15.30 -5.97 -6.68
C GLY A 305 14.67 -6.17 -8.03
N SER A 306 14.26 -5.06 -8.63
CA SER A 306 13.62 -5.01 -9.92
C SER A 306 14.65 -4.88 -11.03
N ALA A 307 14.46 -5.61 -12.11
CA ALA A 307 15.22 -5.44 -13.35
C ALA A 307 14.75 -4.22 -14.17
N ILE A 308 13.66 -3.56 -13.80
CA ILE A 308 13.04 -2.48 -14.58
C ILE A 308 12.48 -1.42 -13.64
N SER A 309 12.81 -0.13 -13.87
CA SER A 309 11.94 0.96 -13.41
C SER A 309 10.74 1.02 -14.36
N LEU A 310 9.57 0.65 -13.86
CA LEU A 310 8.36 0.73 -14.67
C LEU A 310 7.81 2.17 -14.54
N PRO A 311 7.54 2.87 -15.64
CA PRO A 311 6.94 4.21 -15.62
C PRO A 311 5.62 4.27 -14.84
N ALA A 312 4.93 3.14 -14.72
CA ALA A 312 3.70 3.02 -13.93
C ALA A 312 3.92 3.12 -12.40
N ILE A 313 5.17 3.00 -11.93
CA ILE A 313 5.51 2.98 -10.49
C ILE A 313 6.35 4.20 -10.09
N GLY A 314 6.61 5.15 -11.00
CA GLY A 314 7.34 6.38 -10.74
C GLY A 314 8.83 6.33 -11.08
N SER A 315 9.56 7.40 -10.76
CA SER A 315 11.00 7.56 -11.02
C SER A 315 11.88 6.95 -9.91
N THR A 316 11.30 6.35 -8.88
CA THR A 316 12.04 5.70 -7.80
C THR A 316 12.12 4.20 -8.04
N VAL A 317 13.29 3.63 -7.82
CA VAL A 317 13.53 2.18 -7.87
C VAL A 317 13.93 1.69 -6.49
N VAL A 318 13.42 0.49 -6.11
CA VAL A 318 13.77 -0.13 -4.84
C VAL A 318 14.10 -1.60 -4.99
N ALA A 319 14.94 -2.06 -4.07
CA ALA A 319 15.19 -3.46 -3.81
C ALA A 319 15.02 -3.72 -2.32
N GLY A 320 14.42 -4.84 -1.93
CA GLY A 320 14.27 -5.18 -0.52
C GLY A 320 14.25 -6.67 -0.28
N GLY A 321 14.85 -7.09 0.83
CA GLY A 321 14.92 -8.49 1.21
C GLY A 321 15.11 -8.70 2.71
N PRO A 322 14.84 -9.93 3.20
CA PRO A 322 15.02 -10.27 4.60
C PRO A 322 16.49 -10.14 5.00
N GLY A 323 16.74 -9.54 6.17
CA GLY A 323 18.07 -9.29 6.69
C GLY A 323 18.83 -10.60 6.93
N LYS A 324 20.10 -10.60 6.55
CA LYS A 324 21.05 -11.70 6.76
C LYS A 324 22.40 -11.11 7.13
N ALA A 325 22.94 -11.58 8.24
CA ALA A 325 24.23 -11.06 8.72
C ALA A 325 25.37 -11.34 7.73
N GLY A 326 26.19 -10.33 7.49
CA GLY A 326 27.37 -10.39 6.61
C GLY A 326 27.43 -9.24 5.63
N THR A 327 28.36 -9.35 4.69
CA THR A 327 28.61 -8.31 3.68
C THR A 327 27.59 -8.42 2.55
N TRP A 328 26.82 -7.37 2.37
CA TRP A 328 25.91 -7.18 1.25
C TRP A 328 26.53 -6.24 0.21
N LYS A 329 25.96 -6.24 -0.98
CA LYS A 329 26.27 -5.26 -2.00
C LYS A 329 25.04 -4.69 -2.67
N VAL A 330 25.10 -3.42 -3.06
CA VAL A 330 24.14 -2.76 -3.94
C VAL A 330 24.83 -2.46 -5.25
N THR A 331 24.12 -2.75 -6.35
CA THR A 331 24.57 -2.43 -7.71
C THR A 331 23.43 -1.85 -8.53
N VAL A 332 23.75 -1.24 -9.66
CA VAL A 332 22.76 -0.71 -10.61
C VAL A 332 22.91 -1.39 -11.96
N ARG A 333 21.81 -1.60 -12.64
CA ARG A 333 21.73 -2.22 -13.95
C ARG A 333 20.80 -1.44 -14.86
N GLY A 334 21.13 -1.35 -16.14
CA GLY A 334 20.19 -0.89 -17.15
C GLY A 334 19.18 -1.99 -17.50
N ILE A 335 18.14 -1.63 -18.24
CA ILE A 335 17.14 -2.61 -18.69
C ILE A 335 17.79 -3.56 -19.71
N GLY A 336 17.55 -4.87 -19.51
CA GLY A 336 17.62 -5.82 -20.61
C GLY A 336 16.40 -5.65 -21.54
N SER A 337 16.42 -6.23 -22.72
CA SER A 337 15.31 -6.11 -23.67
C SER A 337 13.95 -6.43 -23.05
N VAL A 338 13.02 -5.49 -23.07
CA VAL A 338 11.63 -5.65 -22.61
C VAL A 338 10.78 -6.44 -23.63
N SER A 339 11.23 -6.52 -24.89
CA SER A 339 10.52 -7.17 -25.99
C SER A 339 10.83 -8.65 -26.16
N GLY A 340 11.71 -9.23 -25.32
CA GLY A 340 12.19 -10.61 -25.49
C GLY A 340 13.22 -10.79 -26.62
N VAL A 341 13.53 -9.72 -27.36
CA VAL A 341 14.63 -9.75 -28.34
C VAL A 341 15.94 -9.46 -27.62
N ALA A 342 16.90 -10.37 -27.68
CA ALA A 342 18.21 -10.15 -27.12
C ALA A 342 18.91 -9.01 -27.89
N LEU A 343 18.91 -7.81 -27.31
CA LEU A 343 19.63 -6.67 -27.87
C LEU A 343 21.13 -6.76 -27.61
N ASP A 344 21.54 -7.56 -26.64
CA ASP A 344 22.93 -7.85 -26.31
C ASP A 344 23.18 -9.36 -26.27
N PRO A 345 23.24 -10.03 -27.43
CA PRO A 345 23.36 -11.48 -27.52
C PRO A 345 24.71 -12.00 -26.99
N LEU A 346 25.68 -11.12 -26.76
CA LEU A 346 27.03 -11.49 -26.25
C LEU A 346 27.16 -11.22 -24.75
N GLY A 347 26.15 -10.59 -24.09
CA GLY A 347 26.22 -10.21 -22.69
C GLY A 347 27.35 -9.19 -22.38
N ALA A 348 27.67 -8.35 -23.35
CA ALA A 348 28.80 -7.42 -23.25
C ALA A 348 28.43 -6.06 -22.66
N THR A 349 27.14 -5.84 -22.34
CA THR A 349 26.64 -4.56 -21.79
C THR A 349 26.05 -4.73 -20.39
N ASN A 350 25.98 -3.63 -19.64
CA ASN A 350 25.31 -3.55 -18.34
C ASN A 350 23.79 -3.30 -18.46
N GLY A 351 23.22 -3.52 -19.65
CA GLY A 351 21.84 -3.17 -20.01
C GLY A 351 21.72 -1.75 -20.56
N TYR A 352 20.49 -1.42 -21.01
CA TYR A 352 20.20 -0.18 -21.72
C TYR A 352 19.64 0.88 -20.80
N ALA A 353 20.44 1.92 -20.55
CA ALA A 353 20.04 3.17 -19.94
C ALA A 353 21.03 4.25 -20.36
N ALA A 354 20.69 5.52 -20.21
CA ALA A 354 21.66 6.59 -20.39
C ALA A 354 22.73 6.52 -19.30
N PRO A 355 24.01 6.78 -19.62
CA PRO A 355 25.07 6.87 -18.62
C PRO A 355 24.77 7.99 -17.62
N GLY A 356 25.02 7.75 -16.34
CA GLY A 356 24.84 8.76 -15.30
C GLY A 356 25.00 8.20 -13.91
N TYR A 357 25.11 9.10 -12.93
CA TYR A 357 25.13 8.71 -11.53
C TYR A 357 23.73 8.33 -11.06
N VAL A 358 23.67 7.27 -10.28
CA VAL A 358 22.49 6.80 -9.58
C VAL A 358 22.74 6.98 -8.09
N ASP A 359 22.06 7.96 -7.52
CA ASP A 359 22.17 8.30 -6.10
C ASP A 359 21.03 7.63 -5.32
N GLY A 360 21.41 7.04 -4.20
CA GLY A 360 20.45 6.33 -3.36
C GLY A 360 20.95 6.08 -1.97
N GLN A 361 20.16 5.32 -1.21
CA GLN A 361 20.52 4.91 0.13
C GLN A 361 20.02 3.50 0.46
N VAL A 362 20.74 2.81 1.32
CA VAL A 362 20.33 1.56 1.94
C VAL A 362 19.85 1.86 3.36
N THR A 363 18.67 1.35 3.72
CA THR A 363 18.06 1.48 5.04
C THR A 363 17.83 0.12 5.68
N PHE A 364 17.76 0.10 6.99
CA PHE A 364 17.64 -1.13 7.78
C PHE A 364 16.46 -1.04 8.73
N LEU A 365 15.80 -2.18 8.95
CA LEU A 365 14.84 -2.38 10.03
C LEU A 365 15.38 -3.46 10.96
N ASN A 366 15.58 -3.12 12.24
CA ASN A 366 16.03 -4.05 13.26
C ASN A 366 14.84 -4.78 13.89
N SER A 367 15.06 -6.06 14.23
CA SER A 367 14.13 -6.86 15.01
C SER A 367 14.08 -6.36 16.45
N GLY A 368 12.87 -6.09 16.93
CA GLY A 368 12.56 -5.84 18.34
C GLY A 368 11.92 -7.06 19.04
N GLY A 369 11.92 -8.21 18.34
CA GLY A 369 11.33 -9.46 18.83
C GLY A 369 9.88 -9.65 18.40
N TYR A 370 9.37 -10.86 18.64
CA TYR A 370 8.03 -11.28 18.25
C TYR A 370 7.34 -12.13 19.30
N THR A 371 6.01 -12.24 19.20
CA THR A 371 5.16 -13.10 20.04
C THR A 371 4.16 -13.86 19.19
N GLY A 372 3.75 -15.05 19.63
CA GLY A 372 2.78 -15.88 18.89
C GLY A 372 3.34 -16.55 17.64
N LEU A 373 4.67 -16.76 17.58
CA LEU A 373 5.42 -17.34 16.46
C LEU A 373 6.45 -18.37 16.98
N ASP A 374 6.03 -19.28 17.84
CA ASP A 374 6.94 -20.16 18.62
C ASP A 374 7.74 -21.15 17.75
N ASP A 375 7.44 -21.29 16.47
CA ASP A 375 8.03 -22.27 15.55
C ASP A 375 8.84 -21.66 14.38
N ILE A 376 9.17 -20.35 14.43
CA ILE A 376 9.94 -19.72 13.35
C ILE A 376 11.44 -19.57 13.67
N GLY A 377 11.84 -19.68 14.93
CA GLY A 377 13.23 -19.47 15.36
C GLY A 377 14.20 -20.37 14.59
N GLY A 378 15.20 -19.78 13.94
CA GLY A 378 16.20 -20.48 13.10
C GLY A 378 15.69 -20.93 11.73
N HIS A 379 14.43 -20.66 11.37
CA HIS A 379 13.92 -20.94 10.03
C HIS A 379 14.45 -19.93 9.00
N ALA A 380 14.72 -20.37 7.77
CA ALA A 380 15.26 -19.50 6.72
C ALA A 380 14.41 -18.26 6.43
N ALA A 381 13.09 -18.34 6.64
CA ALA A 381 12.16 -17.21 6.46
C ALA A 381 11.87 -16.45 7.77
N GLU A 382 12.55 -16.70 8.88
CA GLU A 382 12.27 -16.07 10.19
C GLU A 382 12.16 -14.55 10.07
N LYS A 383 13.15 -13.89 9.47
CA LYS A 383 13.18 -12.43 9.32
C LYS A 383 12.08 -11.89 8.42
N ALA A 384 11.75 -12.61 7.35
CA ALA A 384 10.65 -12.24 6.45
C ALA A 384 9.29 -12.40 7.15
N ILE A 385 9.11 -13.42 7.97
CA ILE A 385 7.88 -13.64 8.75
C ILE A 385 7.74 -12.53 9.79
N GLU A 386 8.80 -12.21 10.52
CA GLU A 386 8.83 -11.13 11.51
C GLU A 386 8.43 -9.80 10.88
N HIS A 387 9.04 -9.46 9.73
CA HIS A 387 8.71 -8.27 8.95
C HIS A 387 7.25 -8.27 8.50
N ALA A 388 6.77 -9.37 7.90
CA ALA A 388 5.41 -9.46 7.40
C ALA A 388 4.35 -9.39 8.52
N VAL A 389 4.64 -9.94 9.71
CA VAL A 389 3.76 -9.82 10.89
C VAL A 389 3.75 -8.39 11.43
N ALA A 390 4.89 -7.71 11.50
CA ALA A 390 4.97 -6.34 11.98
C ALA A 390 4.10 -5.38 11.17
N TYR A 391 4.02 -5.60 9.85
CA TYR A 391 3.22 -4.80 8.92
C TYR A 391 1.85 -5.39 8.59
N ARG A 392 1.40 -6.41 9.34
CA ARG A 392 0.07 -7.01 9.16
C ARG A 392 -0.17 -7.63 7.76
N LEU A 393 0.87 -8.13 7.12
CA LEU A 393 0.78 -8.83 5.83
C LEU A 393 0.44 -10.31 5.99
N VAL A 394 0.67 -10.86 7.18
CA VAL A 394 0.36 -12.23 7.61
C VAL A 394 -0.02 -12.26 9.09
N ASP A 395 -0.55 -13.39 9.55
CA ASP A 395 -0.81 -13.64 10.96
C ASP A 395 -0.44 -15.08 11.31
N GLY A 396 -0.12 -15.32 12.57
CA GLY A 396 0.04 -16.65 13.15
C GLY A 396 -1.31 -17.35 13.41
N TYR A 397 -1.25 -18.57 13.92
CA TYR A 397 -2.44 -19.29 14.38
C TYR A 397 -2.67 -19.07 15.89
N SER A 398 -3.88 -19.35 16.35
CA SER A 398 -4.26 -19.21 17.76
C SER A 398 -3.48 -20.12 18.73
N ASP A 399 -2.81 -21.16 18.21
CA ASP A 399 -1.92 -22.04 18.97
C ASP A 399 -0.47 -21.52 19.07
N ARG A 400 -0.24 -20.22 18.78
CA ARG A 400 1.05 -19.52 18.80
C ARG A 400 2.08 -20.03 17.78
N LYS A 401 1.64 -20.73 16.72
CA LYS A 401 2.49 -21.21 15.65
C LYS A 401 2.25 -20.48 14.35
N PHE A 402 3.28 -20.38 13.52
CA PHE A 402 3.20 -19.84 12.17
C PHE A 402 3.14 -20.92 11.10
N ARG A 403 3.82 -22.04 11.31
CA ARG A 403 3.96 -23.16 10.36
C ARG A 403 4.57 -22.73 9.04
N PRO A 404 5.83 -22.27 9.02
CA PRO A 404 6.46 -21.65 7.85
C PRO A 404 6.51 -22.54 6.61
N ASP A 405 6.65 -23.87 6.77
CA ASP A 405 6.71 -24.86 5.69
C ASP A 405 5.33 -25.33 5.20
N GLN A 406 4.26 -24.95 5.89
CA GLN A 406 2.91 -25.30 5.46
C GLN A 406 2.56 -24.52 4.17
N HIS A 407 2.00 -25.24 3.17
CA HIS A 407 1.51 -24.59 1.97
C HIS A 407 0.30 -23.71 2.27
N ILE A 408 0.31 -22.46 1.76
CA ILE A 408 -0.85 -21.58 1.87
C ILE A 408 -1.98 -22.07 0.99
N ARG A 409 -3.20 -21.92 1.50
CA ARG A 409 -4.44 -22.22 0.76
C ARG A 409 -5.00 -20.97 0.13
N ARG A 410 -5.84 -21.11 -0.89
CA ARG A 410 -6.44 -19.98 -1.58
C ARG A 410 -7.22 -19.04 -0.65
N ARG A 411 -7.95 -19.58 0.34
CA ARG A 411 -8.64 -18.75 1.35
C ARG A 411 -7.68 -17.93 2.21
N GLU A 412 -6.48 -18.47 2.54
CA GLU A 412 -5.45 -17.76 3.30
C GLU A 412 -4.80 -16.68 2.42
N LEU A 413 -4.56 -16.97 1.13
CA LEU A 413 -4.05 -15.97 0.20
C LEU A 413 -5.04 -14.80 0.05
N ALA A 414 -6.34 -15.05 -0.12
CA ALA A 414 -7.35 -14.00 -0.18
C ALA A 414 -7.30 -13.11 1.08
N GLN A 415 -7.24 -13.74 2.26
CA GLN A 415 -7.10 -13.02 3.52
C GLN A 415 -5.85 -12.13 3.53
N TYR A 416 -4.69 -12.67 3.16
CA TYR A 416 -3.42 -11.93 3.20
C TYR A 416 -3.35 -10.81 2.16
N LEU A 417 -3.95 -10.99 0.98
CA LEU A 417 -4.07 -9.94 -0.02
C LEU A 417 -4.89 -8.75 0.50
N LEU A 418 -6.04 -8.99 1.12
CA LEU A 418 -6.84 -7.92 1.68
C LEU A 418 -6.19 -7.27 2.91
N MET A 419 -5.41 -8.01 3.67
CA MET A 419 -4.65 -7.46 4.80
C MET A 419 -3.56 -6.48 4.37
N GLY A 420 -2.86 -6.76 3.26
CA GLY A 420 -1.63 -6.07 2.95
C GLY A 420 -1.36 -5.73 1.49
N SER A 421 -2.35 -5.81 0.60
CA SER A 421 -2.14 -5.50 -0.83
C SER A 421 -3.12 -4.46 -1.38
N THR A 422 -3.71 -3.66 -0.50
CA THR A 422 -4.56 -2.51 -0.85
C THR A 422 -5.73 -2.89 -1.77
N ILE A 423 -6.44 -3.97 -1.38
CA ILE A 423 -7.62 -4.48 -2.08
C ILE A 423 -8.87 -4.02 -1.34
N ARG A 424 -9.82 -3.38 -2.05
CA ARG A 424 -11.09 -2.89 -1.50
C ARG A 424 -11.94 -4.06 -0.98
N GLN A 425 -12.63 -3.84 0.14
CA GLN A 425 -13.78 -4.67 0.47
C GLN A 425 -14.87 -4.46 -0.60
N GLN A 426 -15.22 -5.53 -1.28
CA GLN A 426 -16.29 -5.50 -2.31
C GLN A 426 -17.13 -6.76 -2.19
N LEU A 427 -18.36 -6.59 -1.72
CA LEU A 427 -19.33 -7.67 -1.55
C LEU A 427 -20.49 -7.47 -2.51
N PRO A 428 -21.07 -8.54 -3.09
CA PRO A 428 -22.23 -8.44 -3.97
C PRO A 428 -23.41 -7.75 -3.25
N LEU A 429 -23.94 -6.67 -3.82
CA LEU A 429 -25.01 -5.89 -3.19
C LEU A 429 -26.34 -6.64 -3.11
N ASP A 430 -26.61 -7.56 -4.03
CA ASP A 430 -27.80 -8.41 -4.05
C ASP A 430 -27.69 -9.61 -3.10
N GLY A 431 -26.56 -9.76 -2.41
CA GLY A 431 -26.29 -10.86 -1.49
C GLY A 431 -26.04 -12.21 -2.15
N THR A 432 -25.99 -12.28 -3.48
CA THR A 432 -25.72 -13.53 -4.22
C THR A 432 -24.21 -13.79 -4.26
N PRO A 433 -23.70 -14.89 -3.66
CA PRO A 433 -22.29 -15.22 -3.72
C PRO A 433 -21.78 -15.42 -5.16
N SER A 434 -20.56 -14.96 -5.44
CA SER A 434 -19.88 -15.12 -6.74
C SER A 434 -19.43 -16.58 -7.00
N PHE A 435 -19.46 -17.43 -5.98
CA PHE A 435 -19.03 -18.85 -6.02
C PHE A 435 -19.93 -19.70 -5.12
N THR A 436 -19.86 -21.05 -5.30
CA THR A 436 -20.80 -21.97 -4.65
C THR A 436 -20.17 -22.88 -3.60
N ASP A 437 -18.85 -22.79 -3.39
CA ASP A 437 -18.08 -23.73 -2.57
C ASP A 437 -17.44 -23.12 -1.32
N LEU A 438 -17.87 -21.92 -0.95
CA LEU A 438 -17.53 -21.28 0.32
C LEU A 438 -18.78 -20.62 0.89
N ASP A 439 -19.13 -20.99 2.12
CA ASP A 439 -20.32 -20.51 2.80
C ASP A 439 -20.22 -19.01 3.15
N VAL A 440 -21.34 -18.30 3.11
CA VAL A 440 -21.45 -16.88 3.50
C VAL A 440 -21.09 -16.66 4.98
N ASP A 441 -21.31 -17.65 5.83
CA ASP A 441 -20.96 -17.61 7.26
C ASP A 441 -19.47 -17.94 7.50
N SER A 442 -18.71 -18.27 6.46
CA SER A 442 -17.28 -18.54 6.59
C SER A 442 -16.52 -17.26 6.94
N PRO A 443 -15.56 -17.31 7.90
CA PRO A 443 -14.70 -16.15 8.19
C PRO A 443 -13.81 -15.72 6.99
N TYR A 444 -13.77 -16.53 5.93
CA TYR A 444 -13.04 -16.23 4.70
C TYR A 444 -13.91 -15.69 3.57
N TYR A 445 -15.23 -15.63 3.76
CA TYR A 445 -16.17 -15.24 2.70
C TYR A 445 -15.90 -13.83 2.16
N ALA A 446 -15.84 -12.82 3.04
CA ALA A 446 -15.60 -11.43 2.64
C ALA A 446 -14.24 -11.24 1.94
N TYR A 447 -13.23 -11.99 2.35
CA TYR A 447 -11.92 -11.99 1.69
C TYR A 447 -11.98 -12.61 0.30
N ALA A 448 -12.68 -13.73 0.16
CA ALA A 448 -12.79 -14.44 -1.11
C ALA A 448 -13.60 -13.62 -2.14
N GLU A 449 -14.77 -13.07 -1.74
CA GLU A 449 -15.57 -12.19 -2.60
C GLU A 449 -14.78 -10.99 -3.09
N SER A 450 -14.13 -10.28 -2.17
CA SER A 450 -13.34 -9.10 -2.52
C SER A 450 -12.12 -9.44 -3.40
N ALA A 451 -11.51 -10.62 -3.21
CA ALA A 451 -10.37 -11.04 -4.02
C ALA A 451 -10.74 -11.44 -5.46
N VAL A 452 -11.98 -11.88 -5.69
CA VAL A 452 -12.46 -12.23 -7.05
C VAL A 452 -13.19 -11.09 -7.74
N ALA A 453 -13.55 -10.03 -7.00
CA ALA A 453 -14.23 -8.87 -7.55
C ALA A 453 -13.34 -8.08 -8.52
N GLY A 454 -13.86 -7.72 -9.68
CA GLY A 454 -13.19 -6.81 -10.61
C GLY A 454 -13.09 -5.40 -10.04
N GLY A 455 -12.03 -4.66 -10.40
CA GLY A 455 -11.80 -3.28 -9.95
C GLY A 455 -11.46 -3.14 -8.46
N ALA A 456 -11.17 -4.25 -7.76
CA ALA A 456 -10.91 -4.23 -6.32
C ALA A 456 -9.55 -3.62 -5.92
N PRO A 457 -8.44 -3.74 -6.68
CA PRO A 457 -7.19 -3.05 -6.35
C PRO A 457 -7.37 -1.53 -6.37
N LEU A 458 -6.82 -0.82 -5.38
CA LEU A 458 -6.84 0.66 -5.39
C LEU A 458 -6.00 1.25 -6.52
N ARG A 459 -4.99 0.52 -7.01
CA ARG A 459 -4.15 0.94 -8.14
C ARG A 459 -4.80 0.75 -9.51
N ASP A 460 -5.85 -0.04 -9.60
CA ASP A 460 -6.72 -0.08 -10.78
C ASP A 460 -7.61 1.17 -10.77
N LEU A 461 -7.10 2.25 -11.36
CA LEU A 461 -7.78 3.55 -11.38
C LEU A 461 -9.03 3.54 -12.28
N ALA A 462 -9.04 2.72 -13.31
CA ALA A 462 -10.16 2.54 -14.23
C ALA A 462 -11.26 1.63 -13.63
N GLN A 463 -10.91 0.81 -12.64
CA GLN A 463 -11.76 -0.19 -12.00
C GLN A 463 -12.35 -1.22 -12.99
N ASP A 464 -11.59 -1.57 -14.02
CA ASP A 464 -11.99 -2.53 -15.08
C ASP A 464 -11.09 -3.78 -15.14
N ASP A 465 -10.07 -3.84 -14.29
CA ASP A 465 -9.23 -5.03 -14.13
C ASP A 465 -10.03 -6.21 -13.54
N ALA A 466 -9.65 -7.42 -13.89
CA ALA A 466 -10.16 -8.63 -13.26
C ALA A 466 -9.77 -8.70 -11.77
N GLY A 467 -10.47 -9.55 -11.01
CA GLY A 467 -10.12 -9.79 -9.60
C GLY A 467 -8.68 -10.30 -9.41
N VAL A 468 -8.11 -10.06 -8.24
CA VAL A 468 -6.74 -10.52 -7.90
C VAL A 468 -6.65 -12.03 -7.72
N MET A 469 -7.78 -12.73 -7.68
CA MET A 469 -7.87 -14.19 -7.71
C MET A 469 -8.98 -14.62 -8.68
N GLY A 470 -8.69 -15.60 -9.52
CA GLY A 470 -9.68 -16.13 -10.46
C GLY A 470 -10.57 -17.23 -9.85
N LEU A 471 -11.74 -17.45 -10.45
CA LEU A 471 -12.63 -18.59 -10.18
C LEU A 471 -12.33 -19.74 -11.15
N TYR A 472 -12.63 -20.96 -10.72
CA TYR A 472 -12.51 -22.18 -11.52
C TYR A 472 -13.90 -22.79 -11.74
N ASN A 473 -14.51 -22.55 -12.88
CA ASN A 473 -15.87 -22.99 -13.19
C ASN A 473 -16.91 -22.58 -12.11
N GLY A 474 -16.86 -21.32 -11.67
CA GLY A 474 -17.77 -20.80 -10.63
C GLY A 474 -17.44 -21.25 -9.21
N GLN A 475 -16.27 -21.82 -8.97
CA GLN A 475 -15.77 -22.24 -7.66
C GLN A 475 -14.56 -21.43 -7.23
N PHE A 476 -14.49 -21.04 -5.96
CA PHE A 476 -13.33 -20.38 -5.36
C PHE A 476 -12.22 -21.36 -5.01
N ARG A 477 -12.56 -22.60 -4.67
CA ARG A 477 -11.66 -23.67 -4.21
C ARG A 477 -10.82 -23.26 -2.99
N PRO A 478 -11.46 -22.95 -1.85
CA PRO A 478 -10.81 -22.32 -0.70
C PRO A 478 -9.67 -23.15 -0.10
N ASN A 479 -9.72 -24.47 -0.26
CA ASN A 479 -8.75 -25.40 0.32
C ASN A 479 -7.60 -25.79 -0.61
N ASP A 480 -7.65 -25.40 -1.89
CA ASP A 480 -6.59 -25.73 -2.84
C ASP A 480 -5.32 -24.95 -2.48
N PRO A 481 -4.14 -25.56 -2.66
CA PRO A 481 -2.86 -24.88 -2.45
C PRO A 481 -2.63 -23.81 -3.54
N VAL A 482 -1.98 -22.73 -3.16
CA VAL A 482 -1.54 -21.68 -4.09
C VAL A 482 -0.28 -22.12 -4.81
N THR A 483 -0.24 -22.00 -6.14
CA THR A 483 0.96 -22.25 -6.94
C THR A 483 1.74 -20.96 -7.21
N ARG A 484 3.02 -21.07 -7.56
CA ARG A 484 3.85 -19.91 -7.88
C ARG A 484 3.31 -19.10 -9.07
N ALA A 485 2.76 -19.76 -10.10
CA ALA A 485 2.15 -19.06 -11.23
C ALA A 485 0.86 -18.31 -10.82
N SER A 486 0.02 -18.90 -9.96
CA SER A 486 -1.17 -18.20 -9.46
C SER A 486 -0.83 -17.06 -8.49
N LEU A 487 0.27 -17.18 -7.74
CA LEU A 487 0.76 -16.09 -6.89
C LEU A 487 1.30 -14.93 -7.74
N ALA A 488 2.05 -15.21 -8.82
CA ALA A 488 2.50 -14.17 -9.76
C ALA A 488 1.32 -13.36 -10.32
N TYR A 489 0.24 -14.05 -10.74
CA TYR A 489 -1.00 -13.41 -11.15
C TYR A 489 -1.54 -12.47 -10.06
N SER A 490 -1.73 -12.99 -8.85
CA SER A 490 -2.34 -12.23 -7.76
C SER A 490 -1.55 -10.97 -7.37
N LEU A 491 -0.22 -11.07 -7.32
CA LEU A 491 0.64 -9.93 -6.95
C LEU A 491 0.66 -8.84 -8.03
N VAL A 492 0.80 -9.23 -9.30
CA VAL A 492 0.83 -8.29 -10.43
C VAL A 492 -0.54 -7.63 -10.62
N GLN A 493 -1.60 -8.40 -10.45
CA GLN A 493 -2.98 -7.89 -10.51
C GLN A 493 -3.25 -6.87 -9.37
N ALA A 494 -2.75 -7.15 -8.16
CA ALA A 494 -2.86 -6.23 -7.01
C ALA A 494 -2.09 -4.92 -7.22
N LEU A 495 -1.13 -4.87 -8.13
CA LEU A 495 -0.43 -3.65 -8.55
C LEU A 495 -1.17 -2.87 -9.66
N GLY A 496 -2.32 -3.35 -10.14
CA GLY A 496 -3.06 -2.72 -11.25
C GLY A 496 -2.32 -2.80 -12.58
N MET A 497 -1.61 -3.89 -12.85
CA MET A 497 -0.75 -4.05 -14.02
C MET A 497 -1.28 -5.11 -15.01
N GLN A 498 -2.59 -5.28 -15.07
CA GLN A 498 -3.23 -6.23 -15.98
C GLN A 498 -2.87 -5.96 -17.44
N ASP A 499 -2.97 -4.72 -17.88
CA ASP A 499 -2.73 -4.34 -19.28
C ASP A 499 -1.31 -4.69 -19.71
N GLN A 500 -0.31 -4.39 -18.88
CA GLN A 500 1.09 -4.71 -19.14
C GLN A 500 1.31 -6.24 -19.21
N ALA A 501 0.66 -6.97 -18.28
CA ALA A 501 0.76 -8.43 -18.26
C ALA A 501 0.11 -9.06 -19.50
N VAL A 502 -1.06 -8.59 -19.90
CA VAL A 502 -1.79 -9.11 -21.08
C VAL A 502 -1.09 -8.72 -22.39
N ALA A 503 -0.49 -7.54 -22.45
CA ALA A 503 0.25 -7.09 -23.64
C ALA A 503 1.59 -7.82 -23.85
N PHE A 504 2.09 -8.56 -22.86
CA PHE A 504 3.36 -9.25 -22.96
C PHE A 504 3.31 -10.39 -24.01
N SER A 505 4.25 -10.37 -24.97
CA SER A 505 4.33 -11.35 -26.06
C SER A 505 5.72 -11.94 -26.27
N GLY A 506 6.67 -11.64 -25.38
CA GLY A 506 8.07 -12.08 -25.49
C GLY A 506 8.35 -13.49 -24.96
N ASP A 507 9.62 -13.87 -25.03
CA ASP A 507 10.15 -15.05 -24.35
C ASP A 507 10.24 -14.78 -22.84
N LEU A 508 9.98 -15.82 -22.04
CA LEU A 508 10.10 -15.73 -20.58
C LEU A 508 11.57 -15.83 -20.17
N THR A 509 12.03 -14.80 -19.52
CA THR A 509 13.43 -14.68 -19.09
C THR A 509 13.52 -14.14 -17.68
N VAL A 510 14.64 -14.37 -17.00
CA VAL A 510 14.97 -13.74 -15.73
C VAL A 510 16.31 -13.02 -15.85
N PHE A 511 16.43 -11.89 -15.17
CA PHE A 511 17.66 -11.12 -15.15
C PHE A 511 18.63 -11.70 -14.09
N HIS A 512 19.87 -11.97 -14.49
CA HIS A 512 20.92 -12.45 -13.60
C HIS A 512 22.29 -11.98 -14.12
N ASP A 513 23.05 -11.32 -13.28
CA ASP A 513 24.40 -10.80 -13.55
C ASP A 513 24.52 -10.04 -14.90
N GLY A 514 23.59 -9.12 -15.13
CA GLY A 514 23.61 -8.29 -16.34
C GLY A 514 23.03 -8.95 -17.59
N GLN A 515 22.59 -10.21 -17.51
CA GLN A 515 22.06 -10.97 -18.65
C GLN A 515 20.63 -11.43 -18.41
N ARG A 516 19.88 -11.60 -19.51
CA ARG A 516 18.57 -12.26 -19.47
C ARG A 516 18.75 -13.75 -19.79
N ILE A 517 18.43 -14.58 -18.80
CA ILE A 517 18.50 -16.03 -18.88
C ILE A 517 17.10 -16.56 -19.24
N PRO A 518 16.93 -17.29 -20.34
CA PRO A 518 15.64 -17.93 -20.66
C PRO A 518 15.22 -18.92 -19.57
N LEU A 519 13.90 -19.02 -19.32
CA LEU A 519 13.36 -20.02 -18.41
C LEU A 519 13.27 -21.38 -19.10
N ASP A 520 13.93 -22.39 -18.58
CA ASP A 520 13.90 -23.76 -19.12
C ASP A 520 12.50 -24.40 -19.07
N ASP A 521 11.66 -23.94 -18.15
CA ASP A 521 10.30 -24.43 -17.95
C ASP A 521 9.20 -23.47 -18.45
N ALA A 522 9.57 -22.52 -19.32
CA ALA A 522 8.63 -21.55 -19.92
C ALA A 522 7.41 -22.22 -20.59
N GLY A 523 7.59 -23.40 -21.17
CA GLY A 523 6.51 -24.19 -21.79
C GLY A 523 5.48 -24.76 -20.80
N GLN A 524 5.77 -24.79 -19.50
CA GLN A 524 4.86 -25.25 -18.46
C GLN A 524 3.98 -24.13 -17.91
N ILE A 525 4.27 -22.86 -18.27
CA ILE A 525 3.52 -21.69 -17.83
C ILE A 525 2.33 -21.49 -18.79
N PRO A 526 1.08 -21.50 -18.27
CA PRO A 526 -0.11 -21.24 -19.10
C PRO A 526 0.00 -19.93 -19.86
N ALA A 527 -0.45 -19.90 -21.10
CA ALA A 527 -0.34 -18.73 -21.98
C ALA A 527 -0.91 -17.45 -21.33
N ALA A 528 -2.05 -17.55 -20.65
CA ALA A 528 -2.69 -16.43 -19.95
C ALA A 528 -1.90 -15.90 -18.74
N LEU A 529 -0.91 -16.64 -18.23
CA LEU A 529 -0.11 -16.25 -17.06
C LEU A 529 1.32 -15.82 -17.42
N ARG A 530 1.72 -15.91 -18.71
CA ARG A 530 3.10 -15.61 -19.11
C ARG A 530 3.54 -14.20 -18.76
N GLY A 531 2.74 -13.19 -19.08
CA GLY A 531 3.07 -11.80 -18.75
C GLY A 531 3.09 -11.52 -17.24
N TYR A 532 2.19 -12.12 -16.48
CA TYR A 532 2.19 -12.02 -15.02
C TYR A 532 3.45 -12.63 -14.39
N VAL A 533 3.90 -13.78 -14.89
CA VAL A 533 5.15 -14.40 -14.44
C VAL A 533 6.34 -13.55 -14.83
N GLN A 534 6.38 -13.00 -16.05
CA GLN A 534 7.47 -12.13 -16.48
C GLN A 534 7.56 -10.87 -15.60
N LEU A 535 6.44 -10.17 -15.39
CA LEU A 535 6.41 -8.98 -14.55
C LEU A 535 6.78 -9.30 -13.10
N ALA A 536 6.29 -10.41 -12.54
CA ALA A 536 6.65 -10.82 -11.17
C ALA A 536 8.15 -11.08 -11.01
N LEU A 537 8.82 -11.61 -12.03
CA LEU A 537 10.27 -11.79 -12.06
C LEU A 537 11.00 -10.46 -12.25
N ASP A 538 10.57 -9.64 -13.19
CA ASP A 538 11.20 -8.35 -13.51
C ASP A 538 11.10 -7.36 -12.34
N MET A 539 10.01 -7.40 -11.58
CA MET A 539 9.83 -6.59 -10.38
C MET A 539 10.45 -7.20 -9.11
N GLY A 540 11.06 -8.37 -9.22
CA GLY A 540 11.64 -9.06 -8.06
C GLY A 540 10.63 -9.52 -7.01
N LEU A 541 9.33 -9.59 -7.34
CA LEU A 541 8.30 -10.11 -6.45
C LEU A 541 8.50 -11.61 -6.18
N LEU A 542 8.89 -12.34 -7.23
CA LEU A 542 9.24 -13.75 -7.18
C LEU A 542 10.60 -13.97 -7.86
N ASN A 543 11.33 -15.00 -7.42
CA ASN A 543 12.62 -15.35 -7.99
C ASN A 543 12.53 -16.57 -8.91
N ALA A 544 13.44 -16.65 -9.91
CA ALA A 544 13.78 -17.91 -10.54
C ALA A 544 14.79 -18.71 -9.68
N ARG A 545 14.89 -19.99 -9.93
CA ARG A 545 15.93 -20.87 -9.38
C ARG A 545 17.00 -21.09 -10.40
N PHE A 546 18.24 -20.92 -10.00
CA PHE A 546 19.39 -21.07 -10.86
C PHE A 546 20.13 -22.39 -10.57
N SER A 547 20.66 -23.00 -11.61
CA SER A 547 21.56 -24.14 -11.53
C SER A 547 22.61 -24.08 -12.64
N LEU A 548 23.79 -24.64 -12.36
CA LEU A 548 24.87 -24.73 -13.33
C LEU A 548 25.02 -26.18 -13.79
N THR A 549 25.16 -26.38 -15.10
CA THR A 549 25.54 -27.68 -15.67
C THR A 549 26.77 -27.50 -16.55
N GLN A 550 27.68 -28.47 -16.49
CA GLN A 550 28.86 -28.49 -17.36
C GLN A 550 29.05 -29.91 -17.89
N GLY A 551 28.98 -30.06 -19.19
CA GLY A 551 29.29 -31.31 -19.84
C GLY A 551 30.80 -31.57 -19.91
N PRO A 552 31.23 -32.81 -20.15
CA PRO A 552 32.65 -33.17 -20.14
C PRO A 552 33.49 -32.48 -21.21
N PHE A 553 32.86 -31.85 -22.18
CA PHE A 553 33.52 -31.12 -23.29
C PHE A 553 33.20 -29.64 -23.32
N ASP A 554 32.44 -29.12 -22.35
CA ASP A 554 32.08 -27.71 -22.29
C ASP A 554 33.23 -26.90 -21.68
N LEU A 555 33.59 -25.79 -22.35
CA LEU A 555 34.64 -24.88 -21.89
C LEU A 555 34.23 -24.06 -20.67
N SER A 556 32.92 -23.85 -20.51
CA SER A 556 32.34 -23.11 -19.38
C SER A 556 31.01 -23.75 -18.96
N PRO A 557 30.60 -23.63 -17.69
CA PRO A 557 29.28 -24.07 -17.25
C PRO A 557 28.17 -23.26 -17.91
N THR A 558 27.05 -23.93 -18.20
CA THR A 558 25.80 -23.30 -18.66
C THR A 558 24.91 -22.99 -17.47
N LEU A 559 24.45 -21.74 -17.37
CA LEU A 559 23.51 -21.29 -16.36
C LEU A 559 22.08 -21.60 -16.82
N HIS A 560 21.34 -22.25 -15.98
CA HIS A 560 19.93 -22.60 -16.17
C HIS A 560 19.05 -21.83 -15.21
N ALA A 561 17.87 -21.40 -15.64
CA ALA A 561 16.88 -20.74 -14.81
C ALA A 561 15.52 -21.44 -14.93
N ARG A 562 14.84 -21.63 -13.80
CA ARG A 562 13.50 -22.23 -13.74
C ARG A 562 12.59 -21.39 -12.84
N PHE A 563 11.32 -21.27 -13.25
CA PHE A 563 10.30 -20.61 -12.45
C PHE A 563 9.52 -21.58 -11.55
N ASP A 564 9.40 -22.84 -11.94
CA ASP A 564 8.63 -23.89 -11.27
C ASP A 564 7.15 -23.48 -11.05
N PRO A 565 6.36 -23.26 -12.13
CA PRO A 565 5.04 -22.60 -12.08
C PRO A 565 4.00 -23.35 -11.23
N THR A 566 4.11 -24.66 -11.13
CA THR A 566 3.18 -25.55 -10.39
C THR A 566 3.60 -25.81 -8.95
N GLU A 567 4.78 -25.34 -8.55
CA GLU A 567 5.24 -25.48 -7.17
C GLU A 567 4.30 -24.74 -6.22
N ARG A 568 4.01 -25.39 -5.09
CA ARG A 568 3.12 -24.85 -4.05
C ARG A 568 3.86 -23.88 -3.15
N VAL A 569 3.26 -22.72 -2.92
CA VAL A 569 3.83 -21.68 -2.08
C VAL A 569 3.66 -22.02 -0.61
N THR A 570 4.73 -21.95 0.18
CA THR A 570 4.68 -22.09 1.63
C THR A 570 4.33 -20.76 2.30
N ARG A 571 3.91 -20.79 3.58
CA ARG A 571 3.64 -19.58 4.36
C ARG A 571 4.89 -18.71 4.53
N GLY A 572 6.06 -19.33 4.75
CA GLY A 572 7.35 -18.63 4.75
C GLY A 572 7.67 -17.99 3.40
N GLY A 573 7.44 -18.72 2.30
CA GLY A 573 7.62 -18.21 0.94
C GLY A 573 6.70 -17.02 0.62
N TRP A 574 5.43 -17.07 1.07
CA TRP A 574 4.51 -15.94 0.98
C TRP A 574 5.03 -14.73 1.76
N SER A 575 5.54 -14.92 3.00
CA SER A 575 6.05 -13.80 3.80
C SER A 575 7.18 -13.04 3.09
N VAL A 576 8.07 -13.76 2.39
CA VAL A 576 9.11 -13.14 1.55
C VAL A 576 8.49 -12.36 0.39
N ALA A 577 7.54 -12.96 -0.33
CA ALA A 577 6.88 -12.30 -1.46
C ALA A 577 6.07 -11.08 -1.02
N ALA A 578 5.36 -11.16 0.11
CA ALA A 578 4.57 -10.06 0.68
C ALA A 578 5.45 -8.87 1.11
N GLY A 579 6.61 -9.12 1.73
CA GLY A 579 7.57 -8.08 2.06
C GLY A 579 8.12 -7.37 0.82
N ARG A 580 8.45 -8.14 -0.23
CA ARG A 580 8.87 -7.58 -1.53
C ARG A 580 7.76 -6.78 -2.20
N PHE A 581 6.54 -7.29 -2.19
CA PHE A 581 5.37 -6.58 -2.70
C PHE A 581 5.18 -5.24 -1.97
N MET A 582 5.24 -5.23 -0.64
CA MET A 582 5.13 -4.02 0.15
C MET A 582 6.23 -3.02 -0.21
N THR A 583 7.48 -3.48 -0.35
CA THR A 583 8.60 -2.63 -0.75
C THR A 583 8.36 -2.01 -2.13
N GLN A 584 7.90 -2.78 -3.11
CA GLN A 584 7.56 -2.27 -4.44
C GLN A 584 6.36 -1.34 -4.41
N TYR A 585 5.36 -1.63 -3.59
CA TYR A 585 4.17 -0.79 -3.47
C TYR A 585 4.48 0.60 -2.89
N GLN A 586 5.44 0.70 -1.97
CA GLN A 586 5.81 1.94 -1.29
C GLN A 586 6.81 2.81 -2.07
N VAL A 587 7.24 2.40 -3.25
CA VAL A 587 8.28 3.06 -4.07
C VAL A 587 7.98 4.53 -4.36
N ALA A 588 6.73 4.90 -4.43
CA ALA A 588 6.32 6.25 -4.82
C ALA A 588 6.40 7.30 -3.69
N GLN A 589 6.97 7.01 -2.51
CA GLN A 589 6.66 7.80 -1.31
C GLN A 589 7.75 8.65 -0.67
N ASP A 590 8.98 8.61 -1.09
CA ASP A 590 9.99 9.48 -0.44
C ASP A 590 10.75 10.32 -1.43
#